data_31d0c9d41e734d43e911d86d7d836a1a
#
_entry.id   31d0c9d41e734d43e911d86d7d836a1a
#
_cell.length_a   1.000
_cell.length_b   1.000
_cell.length_c   1.000
_cell.angle_alpha   90.00
_cell.angle_beta   90.00
_cell.angle_gamma   90.00
#
_symmetry.space_group_name_H-M   'P 1'
#
loop_
_entity.id
_entity.type
_entity.pdbx_description
1 polymer ?
#
loop_
_entity_poly.entity_id
_entity_poly.type
_entity_poly.pdbx_seq_one_letter_code
_entity_poly.pdbx_strand_id
1 'polypeptide(L)'
;MRWTARLLILTPIPVSGGFGTVSVSEKQSSYTFEDLIECARGRLFGPGNAQLPLPPMLMLDRIVKIAETGGQFGKGEIVAELDIKPDLWFFDCHFKGDPVMPGCLPLDALWQCLGFFLGWMKAPGRGRALGVGEVKFTGMIVPTVKKLTYHVHLKRVVLRKLVLGIADGFVYADAKPAYEVTGLKVGLFQDAAAAPAAAG
;
A
#
# COMPACT_ATOMS: atom_id res chain seq x y z
N MET A 1 -82.75 22.04 -18.11
CA MET A 1 -81.56 22.73 -17.63
C MET A 1 -80.44 21.69 -17.43
N ARG A 2 -79.41 21.70 -18.26
CA ARG A 2 -78.28 20.75 -18.16
C ARG A 2 -77.11 21.50 -17.52
N TRP A 3 -76.58 21.02 -16.41
CA TRP A 3 -75.36 21.49 -15.79
C TRP A 3 -74.21 20.66 -16.33
N THR A 4 -73.26 21.31 -17.03
CA THR A 4 -72.00 20.73 -17.47
C THR A 4 -70.93 21.03 -16.40
N ALA A 5 -70.47 20.01 -15.70
CA ALA A 5 -69.33 20.13 -14.82
C ALA A 5 -68.02 20.18 -15.63
N ARG A 6 -67.29 21.29 -15.47
CA ARG A 6 -65.91 21.45 -16.04
C ARG A 6 -64.90 20.79 -15.11
N LEU A 7 -64.30 19.77 -15.58
CA LEU A 7 -63.21 19.07 -14.91
C LEU A 7 -61.92 19.89 -15.07
N LEU A 8 -61.41 20.44 -13.96
CA LEU A 8 -60.09 21.10 -13.94
C LEU A 8 -59.03 20.02 -13.86
N ILE A 9 -58.26 19.87 -14.93
CA ILE A 9 -57.08 19.00 -14.96
C ILE A 9 -55.96 19.78 -14.31
N LEU A 10 -55.53 19.34 -13.08
CA LEU A 10 -54.32 19.81 -12.44
C LEU A 10 -53.14 19.13 -13.10
N THR A 11 -52.30 19.89 -13.76
CA THR A 11 -50.99 19.47 -14.28
C THR A 11 -50.00 19.30 -13.12
N PRO A 12 -49.26 18.17 -13.01
CA PRO A 12 -48.26 18.02 -11.99
C PRO A 12 -47.04 18.90 -12.27
N ILE A 13 -46.58 19.62 -11.24
CA ILE A 13 -45.33 20.38 -11.24
C ILE A 13 -44.16 19.39 -11.25
N PRO A 14 -43.17 19.49 -12.16
CA PRO A 14 -42.00 18.67 -12.13
C PRO A 14 -41.12 19.07 -10.96
N VAL A 15 -40.99 18.20 -9.97
CA VAL A 15 -40.01 18.30 -8.87
C VAL A 15 -38.67 17.86 -9.46
N SER A 16 -37.84 18.80 -9.90
CA SER A 16 -36.44 18.55 -10.24
C SER A 16 -35.60 18.44 -8.95
N GLY A 17 -35.76 17.35 -8.24
CA GLY A 17 -34.84 16.93 -7.18
C GLY A 17 -33.70 16.14 -7.81
N GLY A 18 -32.60 16.81 -8.19
CA GLY A 18 -31.37 16.13 -8.54
C GLY A 18 -30.83 15.43 -7.30
N PHE A 19 -31.08 14.12 -7.20
CA PHE A 19 -30.26 13.27 -6.33
C PHE A 19 -28.86 13.26 -6.93
N GLY A 20 -27.99 14.12 -6.40
CA GLY A 20 -26.57 14.02 -6.62
C GLY A 20 -26.13 12.63 -6.15
N THR A 21 -25.83 11.74 -7.07
CA THR A 21 -25.09 10.52 -6.78
C THR A 21 -23.79 10.95 -6.16
N VAL A 22 -23.65 10.75 -4.84
CA VAL A 22 -22.35 10.83 -4.16
C VAL A 22 -21.50 9.75 -4.79
N SER A 23 -20.64 10.13 -5.73
CA SER A 23 -19.62 9.24 -6.26
C SER A 23 -18.71 8.90 -5.09
N VAL A 24 -18.87 7.70 -4.55
CA VAL A 24 -17.85 7.10 -3.69
C VAL A 24 -16.64 6.97 -4.60
N SER A 25 -15.63 7.81 -4.43
CA SER A 25 -14.39 7.69 -5.17
C SER A 25 -13.83 6.31 -4.86
N GLU A 26 -13.87 5.43 -5.85
CA GLU A 26 -13.32 4.10 -5.74
C GLU A 26 -11.85 4.23 -5.36
N LYS A 27 -11.42 3.55 -4.28
CA LYS A 27 -10.00 3.56 -3.88
C LYS A 27 -9.17 3.01 -5.03
N GLN A 28 -8.12 3.73 -5.40
CA GLN A 28 -7.17 3.27 -6.40
C GLN A 28 -6.59 1.90 -5.98
N SER A 29 -6.59 0.93 -6.89
CA SER A 29 -6.21 -0.46 -6.65
C SER A 29 -4.84 -0.84 -7.21
N SER A 30 -4.17 0.10 -7.91
CA SER A 30 -2.82 -0.05 -8.46
C SER A 30 -2.09 1.29 -8.46
N TYR A 31 -0.75 1.29 -8.45
CA TYR A 31 0.08 2.50 -8.38
C TYR A 31 1.29 2.36 -9.28
N THR A 32 1.60 3.42 -10.03
CA THR A 32 2.78 3.53 -10.89
C THR A 32 4.02 3.91 -10.09
N PHE A 33 5.19 3.91 -10.73
CA PHE A 33 6.44 4.39 -10.11
C PHE A 33 6.33 5.86 -9.67
N GLU A 34 5.70 6.70 -10.50
CA GLU A 34 5.48 8.10 -10.19
C GLU A 34 4.62 8.29 -8.94
N ASP A 35 3.56 7.48 -8.77
CA ASP A 35 2.74 7.48 -7.56
C ASP A 35 3.56 7.08 -6.32
N LEU A 36 4.44 6.07 -6.46
CA LEU A 36 5.31 5.65 -5.37
C LEU A 36 6.31 6.74 -4.99
N ILE A 37 6.85 7.49 -5.95
CA ILE A 37 7.70 8.66 -5.69
C ILE A 37 6.90 9.78 -4.99
N GLU A 38 5.64 10.01 -5.36
CA GLU A 38 4.76 10.95 -4.64
C GLU A 38 4.52 10.52 -3.18
N CYS A 39 4.37 9.19 -2.95
CA CYS A 39 4.33 8.63 -1.61
C CYS A 39 5.64 8.88 -0.85
N ALA A 40 6.78 8.61 -1.50
CA ALA A 40 8.11 8.81 -0.91
C ALA A 40 8.40 10.27 -0.56
N ARG A 41 7.82 11.22 -1.30
CA ARG A 41 7.90 12.66 -1.02
C ARG A 41 6.86 13.16 -0.01
N GLY A 42 6.03 12.26 0.54
CA GLY A 42 5.00 12.59 1.54
C GLY A 42 3.76 13.28 0.97
N ARG A 43 3.56 13.26 -0.35
CA ARG A 43 2.42 13.94 -0.99
C ARG A 43 1.21 13.04 -1.19
N LEU A 44 1.40 11.74 -1.44
CA LEU A 44 0.31 10.81 -1.74
C LEU A 44 -0.68 10.66 -0.58
N PHE A 45 -0.17 10.48 0.63
CA PHE A 45 -1.01 10.32 1.84
C PHE A 45 -1.01 11.55 2.74
N GLY A 46 -0.33 12.62 2.31
CA GLY A 46 -0.22 13.88 3.05
C GLY A 46 0.89 13.90 4.12
N PRO A 47 1.24 15.11 4.59
CA PRO A 47 2.35 15.30 5.54
C PRO A 47 2.11 14.56 6.86
N GLY A 48 3.17 13.96 7.41
CA GLY A 48 3.12 13.24 8.69
C GLY A 48 2.52 11.83 8.62
N ASN A 49 2.11 11.37 7.46
CA ASN A 49 1.56 10.04 7.25
C ASN A 49 2.61 9.06 6.68
N ALA A 50 2.16 7.85 6.33
CA ALA A 50 3.02 6.81 5.79
C ALA A 50 3.76 7.29 4.53
N GLN A 51 5.06 7.02 4.48
CA GLN A 51 5.93 7.33 3.36
C GLN A 51 6.74 6.10 2.97
N LEU A 52 6.98 5.94 1.67
CA LEU A 52 8.02 5.04 1.17
C LEU A 52 9.39 5.72 1.25
N PRO A 53 10.49 4.96 1.25
CA PRO A 53 11.80 5.54 1.04
C PRO A 53 11.95 6.05 -0.40
N LEU A 54 12.86 6.98 -0.63
CA LEU A 54 13.30 7.35 -1.98
C LEU A 54 14.31 6.33 -2.51
N PRO A 55 14.52 6.23 -3.83
CA PRO A 55 15.66 5.51 -4.38
C PRO A 55 16.98 5.99 -3.77
N PRO A 56 17.97 5.11 -3.53
CA PRO A 56 17.99 3.71 -3.96
C PRO A 56 17.32 2.71 -3.01
N MET A 57 16.73 3.15 -1.90
CA MET A 57 16.07 2.26 -0.92
C MET A 57 14.62 1.92 -1.26
N LEU A 58 14.00 2.57 -2.23
CA LEU A 58 12.70 2.16 -2.75
C LEU A 58 12.87 0.84 -3.50
N MET A 59 12.29 -0.23 -2.98
CA MET A 59 12.40 -1.58 -3.51
C MET A 59 11.17 -2.02 -4.32
N LEU A 60 10.42 -1.06 -4.85
CA LEU A 60 9.20 -1.25 -5.63
C LEU A 60 9.23 -0.35 -6.86
N ASP A 61 8.88 -0.89 -8.02
CA ASP A 61 8.61 -0.08 -9.22
C ASP A 61 7.13 0.21 -9.40
N ARG A 62 6.25 -0.68 -8.90
CA ARG A 62 4.80 -0.52 -9.00
C ARG A 62 4.05 -1.40 -8.01
N ILE A 63 2.84 -1.00 -7.68
CA ILE A 63 1.86 -1.84 -7.02
C ILE A 63 0.83 -2.24 -8.07
N VAL A 64 0.73 -3.53 -8.35
CA VAL A 64 -0.18 -4.05 -9.38
C VAL A 64 -1.55 -4.40 -8.82
N LYS A 65 -1.64 -4.59 -7.50
CA LYS A 65 -2.90 -4.85 -6.81
C LYS A 65 -2.82 -4.42 -5.35
N ILE A 66 -3.87 -3.77 -4.87
CA ILE A 66 -4.10 -3.53 -3.44
C ILE A 66 -5.61 -3.59 -3.17
N ALA A 67 -6.02 -4.32 -2.13
CA ALA A 67 -7.42 -4.51 -1.80
C ALA A 67 -7.62 -4.73 -0.29
N GLU A 68 -8.76 -4.28 0.26
CA GLU A 68 -9.14 -4.49 1.65
C GLU A 68 -9.61 -5.92 1.94
N THR A 69 -9.89 -6.69 0.90
CA THR A 69 -10.35 -8.08 0.96
C THR A 69 -9.43 -8.96 0.13
N GLY A 70 -9.61 -10.28 0.20
CA GLY A 70 -8.75 -11.22 -0.52
C GLY A 70 -7.49 -11.59 0.27
N GLY A 71 -6.49 -12.10 -0.44
CA GLY A 71 -5.32 -12.71 0.17
C GLY A 71 -5.63 -14.00 0.93
N GLN A 72 -4.60 -14.63 1.51
CA GLN A 72 -4.74 -15.92 2.19
C GLN A 72 -5.70 -15.89 3.39
N PHE A 73 -5.87 -14.73 4.02
CA PHE A 73 -6.68 -14.59 5.24
C PHE A 73 -7.99 -13.84 5.01
N GLY A 74 -8.31 -13.45 3.77
CA GLY A 74 -9.51 -12.67 3.44
C GLY A 74 -9.55 -11.26 4.04
N LYS A 75 -8.41 -10.73 4.52
CA LYS A 75 -8.32 -9.47 5.26
C LYS A 75 -7.53 -8.39 4.54
N GLY A 76 -7.37 -8.57 3.24
CA GLY A 76 -6.63 -7.67 2.36
C GLY A 76 -5.32 -8.23 1.87
N GLU A 77 -4.87 -7.66 0.77
CA GLU A 77 -3.62 -8.02 0.13
C GLU A 77 -3.01 -6.83 -0.61
N ILE A 78 -1.72 -6.89 -0.80
CA ILE A 78 -0.99 -6.02 -1.71
C ILE A 78 0.00 -6.85 -2.52
N VAL A 79 0.03 -6.62 -3.83
CA VAL A 79 0.97 -7.22 -4.77
C VAL A 79 1.75 -6.12 -5.44
N ALA A 80 3.07 -6.16 -5.31
CA ALA A 80 3.97 -5.19 -5.89
C ALA A 80 5.07 -5.88 -6.70
N GLU A 81 5.73 -5.12 -7.57
CA GLU A 81 6.78 -5.63 -8.45
C GLU A 81 8.00 -4.71 -8.43
N LEU A 82 9.18 -5.32 -8.63
CA LEU A 82 10.46 -4.67 -8.88
C LEU A 82 11.12 -5.33 -10.10
N ASP A 83 11.46 -4.54 -11.11
CA ASP A 83 12.22 -5.01 -12.26
C ASP A 83 13.71 -5.08 -11.89
N ILE A 84 14.28 -6.26 -12.05
CA ILE A 84 15.70 -6.48 -11.76
C ILE A 84 16.52 -6.17 -13.01
N LYS A 85 17.44 -5.22 -12.84
CA LYS A 85 18.42 -4.83 -13.86
C LYS A 85 19.81 -5.23 -13.38
N PRO A 86 20.69 -5.71 -14.29
CA PRO A 86 22.02 -6.16 -13.90
C PRO A 86 22.93 -5.07 -13.29
N ASP A 87 22.61 -3.80 -13.52
CA ASP A 87 23.32 -2.61 -13.06
C ASP A 87 22.74 -2.01 -11.77
N LEU A 88 21.86 -2.74 -11.07
CA LEU A 88 21.39 -2.30 -9.75
C LEU A 88 22.57 -2.27 -8.75
N TRP A 89 22.65 -1.17 -8.02
CA TRP A 89 23.77 -0.80 -7.15
C TRP A 89 24.27 -1.90 -6.21
N PHE A 90 23.41 -2.77 -5.74
CA PHE A 90 23.78 -3.84 -4.81
C PHE A 90 24.54 -4.97 -5.48
N PHE A 91 24.41 -5.18 -6.79
CA PHE A 91 25.16 -6.20 -7.52
C PHE A 91 26.65 -5.84 -7.67
N ASP A 92 27.00 -4.56 -7.62
CA ASP A 92 28.38 -4.11 -7.70
C ASP A 92 29.19 -4.41 -6.44
N CYS A 93 28.50 -4.54 -5.30
CA CYS A 93 29.13 -4.65 -3.98
C CYS A 93 28.79 -5.93 -3.21
N HIS A 94 27.75 -6.66 -3.59
CA HIS A 94 27.28 -7.81 -2.85
C HIS A 94 27.10 -9.06 -3.74
N PHE A 95 28.16 -9.82 -4.02
CA PHE A 95 29.58 -9.66 -3.64
C PHE A 95 30.42 -9.50 -4.90
N LYS A 96 31.68 -9.01 -4.76
CA LYS A 96 32.60 -8.91 -5.89
C LYS A 96 32.89 -10.29 -6.50
N GLY A 97 32.48 -10.51 -7.76
CA GLY A 97 32.63 -11.77 -8.46
C GLY A 97 31.52 -12.81 -8.19
N ASP A 98 30.58 -12.50 -7.28
CA ASP A 98 29.41 -13.34 -6.97
C ASP A 98 28.20 -12.43 -6.67
N PRO A 99 27.65 -11.76 -7.70
CA PRO A 99 26.59 -10.78 -7.51
C PRO A 99 25.26 -11.44 -7.14
N VAL A 100 24.75 -11.09 -5.95
CA VAL A 100 23.46 -11.51 -5.44
C VAL A 100 22.79 -10.36 -4.68
N MET A 101 21.48 -10.19 -4.83
CA MET A 101 20.74 -9.17 -4.07
C MET A 101 20.79 -9.48 -2.57
N PRO A 102 21.17 -8.51 -1.70
CA PRO A 102 21.12 -8.70 -0.25
C PRO A 102 19.73 -9.13 0.22
N GLY A 103 19.65 -10.20 1.00
CA GLY A 103 18.37 -10.77 1.46
C GLY A 103 17.52 -9.80 2.28
N CYS A 104 18.13 -8.80 2.91
CA CYS A 104 17.43 -7.77 3.65
C CYS A 104 16.61 -6.81 2.75
N LEU A 105 16.97 -6.63 1.47
CA LEU A 105 16.27 -5.68 0.59
C LEU A 105 14.88 -6.16 0.19
N PRO A 106 14.67 -7.41 -0.28
CA PRO A 106 13.32 -7.92 -0.50
C PRO A 106 12.49 -8.04 0.78
N LEU A 107 13.12 -8.29 1.93
CA LEU A 107 12.43 -8.25 3.22
C LEU A 107 11.94 -6.83 3.53
N ASP A 108 12.77 -5.81 3.30
CA ASP A 108 12.37 -4.41 3.48
C ASP A 108 11.25 -4.02 2.51
N ALA A 109 11.27 -4.52 1.27
CA ALA A 109 10.17 -4.32 0.32
C ALA A 109 8.82 -4.81 0.85
N LEU A 110 8.78 -5.94 1.55
CA LEU A 110 7.56 -6.44 2.17
C LEU A 110 7.06 -5.51 3.30
N TRP A 111 7.97 -4.91 4.09
CA TRP A 111 7.59 -3.87 5.06
C TRP A 111 7.14 -2.58 4.37
N GLN A 112 7.77 -2.18 3.27
CA GLN A 112 7.34 -1.05 2.45
C GLN A 112 5.91 -1.25 1.95
N CYS A 113 5.59 -2.44 1.42
CA CYS A 113 4.23 -2.82 1.01
C CYS A 113 3.23 -2.72 2.17
N LEU A 114 3.57 -3.28 3.33
CA LEU A 114 2.68 -3.26 4.49
C LEU A 114 2.47 -1.84 5.03
N GLY A 115 3.51 -1.02 5.05
CA GLY A 115 3.44 0.41 5.43
C GLY A 115 2.58 1.22 4.45
N PHE A 116 2.75 0.97 3.14
CA PHE A 116 1.94 1.58 2.10
C PHE A 116 0.45 1.20 2.26
N PHE A 117 0.15 -0.08 2.52
CA PHE A 117 -1.22 -0.55 2.76
C PHE A 117 -1.90 0.20 3.91
N LEU A 118 -1.20 0.43 5.02
CA LEU A 118 -1.75 1.19 6.15
C LEU A 118 -2.03 2.66 5.78
N GLY A 119 -1.15 3.30 5.01
CA GLY A 119 -1.37 4.64 4.48
C GLY A 119 -2.56 4.70 3.52
N TRP A 120 -2.67 3.71 2.63
CA TRP A 120 -3.79 3.55 1.70
C TRP A 120 -5.13 3.35 2.43
N MET A 121 -5.11 2.71 3.61
CA MET A 121 -6.26 2.63 4.52
C MET A 121 -6.59 3.96 5.22
N LYS A 122 -5.89 5.04 4.86
CA LYS A 122 -6.01 6.39 5.46
C LYS A 122 -5.66 6.40 6.96
N ALA A 123 -4.87 5.45 7.42
CA ALA A 123 -4.42 5.44 8.81
C ALA A 123 -3.34 6.52 9.01
N PRO A 124 -3.45 7.37 10.05
CA PRO A 124 -2.52 8.46 10.28
C PRO A 124 -1.22 8.00 10.93
N GLY A 125 -0.13 8.69 10.62
CA GLY A 125 1.17 8.51 11.27
C GLY A 125 2.26 7.95 10.35
N ARG A 126 3.51 8.05 10.82
CA ARG A 126 4.70 7.61 10.09
C ARG A 126 4.98 6.13 10.32
N GLY A 127 5.23 5.39 9.23
CA GLY A 127 5.49 3.96 9.26
C GLY A 127 6.83 3.60 9.90
N ARG A 128 6.83 2.53 10.71
CA ARG A 128 8.04 1.89 11.24
C ARG A 128 7.86 0.38 11.21
N ALA A 129 8.88 -0.31 10.68
CA ALA A 129 8.98 -1.75 10.84
C ALA A 129 9.18 -2.09 12.32
N LEU A 130 8.37 -3.01 12.84
CA LEU A 130 8.40 -3.40 14.24
C LEU A 130 9.00 -4.78 14.46
N GLY A 131 9.08 -5.57 13.40
CA GLY A 131 9.65 -6.91 13.48
C GLY A 131 9.06 -7.86 12.45
N VAL A 132 9.56 -9.08 12.51
CA VAL A 132 9.16 -10.23 11.70
C VAL A 132 9.22 -11.48 12.59
N GLY A 133 8.39 -12.47 12.31
CA GLY A 133 8.43 -13.73 13.03
C GLY A 133 9.52 -14.66 12.48
N GLU A 134 9.38 -15.08 11.25
CA GLU A 134 10.32 -15.98 10.58
C GLU A 134 10.56 -15.54 9.14
N VAL A 135 11.78 -15.72 8.65
CA VAL A 135 12.16 -15.51 7.25
C VAL A 135 12.85 -16.76 6.75
N LYS A 136 12.33 -17.33 5.66
CA LYS A 136 12.96 -18.46 4.96
C LYS A 136 13.43 -17.98 3.60
N PHE A 137 14.73 -18.09 3.36
CA PHE A 137 15.35 -17.87 2.05
C PHE A 137 15.40 -19.19 1.30
N THR A 138 14.59 -19.34 0.27
CA THR A 138 14.47 -20.58 -0.52
C THR A 138 15.07 -20.42 -1.92
N GLY A 139 15.46 -19.20 -2.28
CA GLY A 139 16.07 -18.87 -3.57
C GLY A 139 16.98 -17.65 -3.48
N MET A 140 17.86 -17.51 -4.46
CA MET A 140 18.74 -16.35 -4.64
C MET A 140 18.22 -15.44 -5.77
N ILE A 141 18.43 -14.14 -5.61
CA ILE A 141 18.11 -13.14 -6.62
C ILE A 141 19.43 -12.67 -7.23
N VAL A 142 19.70 -13.14 -8.44
CA VAL A 142 20.93 -12.88 -9.21
C VAL A 142 20.63 -11.97 -10.39
N PRO A 143 21.64 -11.37 -11.08
CA PRO A 143 21.44 -10.41 -12.17
C PRO A 143 20.66 -10.96 -13.39
N THR A 144 20.53 -12.28 -13.52
CA THR A 144 19.75 -12.93 -14.58
C THR A 144 18.24 -12.98 -14.31
N VAL A 145 17.81 -12.79 -13.07
CA VAL A 145 16.39 -12.60 -12.72
C VAL A 145 15.90 -11.33 -13.42
N LYS A 146 14.66 -11.33 -13.90
CA LYS A 146 14.07 -10.18 -14.59
C LYS A 146 13.15 -9.37 -13.70
N LYS A 147 12.41 -10.05 -12.82
CA LYS A 147 11.38 -9.42 -11.99
C LYS A 147 11.21 -10.11 -10.65
N LEU A 148 11.05 -9.31 -9.61
CA LEU A 148 10.50 -9.76 -8.33
C LEU A 148 9.02 -9.41 -8.24
N THR A 149 8.24 -10.33 -7.67
CA THR A 149 6.86 -10.08 -7.28
C THR A 149 6.74 -10.29 -5.78
N TYR A 150 6.25 -9.28 -5.09
CA TYR A 150 6.01 -9.28 -3.65
C TYR A 150 4.52 -9.50 -3.41
N HIS A 151 4.16 -10.52 -2.65
CA HIS A 151 2.80 -10.75 -2.19
C HIS A 151 2.76 -10.54 -0.68
N VAL A 152 1.91 -9.65 -0.20
CA VAL A 152 1.69 -9.44 1.24
C VAL A 152 0.22 -9.70 1.55
N HIS A 153 -0.05 -10.63 2.44
CA HIS A 153 -1.38 -11.06 2.85
C HIS A 153 -1.64 -10.61 4.29
N LEU A 154 -2.62 -9.72 4.46
CA LEU A 154 -2.95 -9.12 5.76
C LEU A 154 -3.59 -10.16 6.69
N LYS A 155 -2.98 -10.38 7.86
CA LYS A 155 -3.54 -11.21 8.95
C LYS A 155 -4.39 -10.40 9.90
N ARG A 156 -3.94 -9.17 10.19
CA ARG A 156 -4.61 -8.28 11.13
C ARG A 156 -4.27 -6.83 10.83
N VAL A 157 -5.29 -5.98 10.83
CA VAL A 157 -5.13 -4.52 10.81
C VAL A 157 -5.84 -3.95 12.02
N VAL A 158 -5.15 -3.14 12.80
CA VAL A 158 -5.68 -2.42 13.96
C VAL A 158 -5.63 -0.93 13.64
N LEU A 159 -6.78 -0.27 13.57
CA LEU A 159 -6.92 1.15 13.27
C LEU A 159 -7.53 1.87 14.49
N ARG A 160 -6.75 1.95 15.57
CA ARG A 160 -7.16 2.61 16.82
C ARG A 160 -6.05 3.57 17.27
N LYS A 161 -5.93 3.87 18.56
CA LYS A 161 -4.83 4.66 19.13
C LYS A 161 -3.44 4.13 18.72
N LEU A 162 -3.29 2.82 18.60
CA LEU A 162 -2.16 2.17 17.95
C LEU A 162 -2.62 1.68 16.56
N VAL A 163 -1.96 2.16 15.51
CA VAL A 163 -2.13 1.62 14.16
C VAL A 163 -1.09 0.53 13.95
N LEU A 164 -1.54 -0.68 13.65
CA LEU A 164 -0.68 -1.85 13.49
C LEU A 164 -1.17 -2.73 12.35
N GLY A 165 -0.28 -3.05 11.42
CA GLY A 165 -0.47 -4.09 10.42
C GLY A 165 0.35 -5.32 10.76
N ILE A 166 -0.27 -6.51 10.64
CA ILE A 166 0.38 -7.81 10.73
C ILE A 166 0.06 -8.60 9.47
N ALA A 167 1.07 -9.14 8.81
CA ALA A 167 0.94 -9.82 7.54
C ALA A 167 1.94 -10.97 7.39
N ASP A 168 1.69 -11.86 6.45
CA ASP A 168 2.68 -12.76 5.89
C ASP A 168 3.05 -12.28 4.48
N GLY A 169 4.27 -12.56 4.05
CA GLY A 169 4.81 -12.10 2.78
C GLY A 169 5.51 -13.20 2.00
N PHE A 170 5.46 -13.10 0.68
CA PHE A 170 6.15 -14.01 -0.24
C PHE A 170 6.87 -13.18 -1.29
N VAL A 171 8.06 -13.62 -1.66
CA VAL A 171 8.83 -13.04 -2.75
C VAL A 171 9.04 -14.12 -3.82
N TYR A 172 8.70 -13.77 -5.05
CA TYR A 172 8.92 -14.61 -6.22
C TYR A 172 9.93 -13.95 -7.15
N ALA A 173 10.90 -14.72 -7.60
CA ALA A 173 11.87 -14.32 -8.63
C ALA A 173 11.50 -15.04 -9.94
N ASP A 174 11.08 -14.30 -10.96
CA ASP A 174 10.57 -14.85 -12.23
C ASP A 174 9.53 -15.96 -12.00
N ALA A 175 8.56 -15.71 -11.12
CA ALA A 175 7.50 -16.63 -10.68
C ALA A 175 7.96 -17.85 -9.84
N LYS A 176 9.24 -17.98 -9.53
CA LYS A 176 9.75 -19.04 -8.63
C LYS A 176 9.78 -18.53 -7.20
N PRO A 177 9.31 -19.30 -6.21
CA PRO A 177 9.43 -18.92 -4.80
C PRO A 177 10.88 -18.64 -4.43
N ALA A 178 11.13 -17.50 -3.80
CA ALA A 178 12.44 -17.11 -3.33
C ALA A 178 12.46 -16.86 -1.81
N TYR A 179 11.41 -16.24 -1.26
CA TYR A 179 11.31 -16.01 0.19
C TYR A 179 9.89 -16.34 0.67
N GLU A 180 9.83 -16.86 1.89
CA GLU A 180 8.62 -16.97 2.68
C GLU A 180 8.85 -16.26 4.01
N VAL A 181 7.93 -15.35 4.36
CA VAL A 181 8.07 -14.49 5.53
C VAL A 181 6.76 -14.51 6.32
N THR A 182 6.84 -14.81 7.61
CA THR A 182 5.69 -14.81 8.49
C THR A 182 5.79 -13.77 9.58
N GLY A 183 4.65 -13.19 9.96
CA GLY A 183 4.57 -12.28 11.08
C GLY A 183 5.26 -10.94 10.86
N LEU A 184 5.25 -10.41 9.64
CA LEU A 184 5.63 -9.01 9.35
C LEU A 184 4.78 -8.07 10.22
N LYS A 185 5.41 -7.06 10.84
CA LYS A 185 4.73 -6.06 11.67
C LYS A 185 5.19 -4.67 11.28
N VAL A 186 4.22 -3.79 11.02
CA VAL A 186 4.44 -2.35 10.81
C VAL A 186 3.47 -1.58 11.69
N GLY A 187 3.97 -0.58 12.38
CA GLY A 187 3.16 0.39 13.13
C GLY A 187 3.21 1.77 12.48
N LEU A 188 2.11 2.53 12.59
CA LEU A 188 2.13 3.96 12.28
C LEU A 188 2.12 4.77 13.58
N PHE A 189 3.04 5.72 13.69
CA PHE A 189 3.23 6.56 14.86
C PHE A 189 2.95 8.01 14.49
N GLN A 190 2.11 8.66 15.28
CA GLN A 190 1.91 10.10 15.21
C GLN A 190 2.97 10.76 16.10
N ASP A 191 3.60 11.83 15.60
CA ASP A 191 4.44 12.66 16.47
C ASP A 191 3.54 13.17 17.62
N ALA A 192 4.00 13.05 18.85
CA ALA A 192 3.33 13.72 19.95
C ALA A 192 3.21 15.19 19.56
N ALA A 193 2.00 15.74 19.54
CA ALA A 193 1.78 17.14 19.24
C ALA A 193 2.78 17.94 20.08
N ALA A 194 3.62 18.75 19.43
CA ALA A 194 4.50 19.68 20.14
C ALA A 194 3.59 20.47 21.08
N ALA A 195 3.79 20.31 22.38
CA ALA A 195 3.06 21.09 23.38
C ALA A 195 3.19 22.57 22.98
N PRO A 196 2.10 23.37 22.97
CA PRO A 196 2.23 24.77 22.67
C PRO A 196 3.27 25.34 23.62
N ALA A 197 4.29 25.99 23.05
CA ALA A 197 5.31 26.68 23.85
C ALA A 197 4.58 27.56 24.84
N ALA A 198 4.81 27.32 26.15
CA ALA A 198 4.27 28.17 27.19
C ALA A 198 4.74 29.58 26.87
N ALA A 199 3.79 30.48 26.59
CA ALA A 199 4.06 31.88 26.47
C ALA A 199 4.53 32.34 27.85
N GLY A 200 5.82 32.66 27.96
CA GLY A 200 6.42 33.36 29.10
C GLY A 200 6.26 34.87 28.94
#